data_da82f927fa413c9286f16f02facfa9ec
#
_entry.id   da82f927fa413c9286f16f02facfa9ec
#
_cell.length_a   1.000
_cell.length_b   1.000
_cell.length_c   1.000
_cell.angle_alpha   90.00
_cell.angle_beta   90.00
_cell.angle_gamma   90.00
#
_symmetry.space_group_name_H-M   'P 1'
#
loop_
_entity.id
_entity.type
_entity.pdbx_description
1 polymer ?
#
loop_
_entity_poly.entity_id
_entity_poly.type
_entity_poly.pdbx_seq_one_letter_code
_entity_poly.pdbx_strand_id
1 'polypeptide(L)'
;DEFVFGNHTRGGLKTYRKNCFSEIGGVLEVDGWDGVDRIIAEKNGWKSRNFPKIRVEHRRKTGSYDGVLKGCYDSGSFSYCMGYYPPFFLARSIHRMLRKPYFIGGIFMILGYIAAITSRKPKSLDKESISFLRTEQRSILRNWQKFAFKTNEK
;
A
#
# COMPACT_ATOMS: atom_id res chain seq x y z
N ASP A 1 14.67 4.00 -2.09
CA ASP A 1 14.17 3.35 -0.88
C ASP A 1 12.74 3.80 -0.62
N GLU A 2 11.78 2.91 -0.96
CA GLU A 2 10.39 3.14 -0.60
C GLU A 2 10.20 2.85 0.89
N PHE A 3 9.56 3.78 1.57
CA PHE A 3 9.24 3.65 2.99
C PHE A 3 8.22 2.51 3.17
N VAL A 4 8.66 1.39 3.71
CA VAL A 4 7.79 0.25 4.03
C VAL A 4 7.42 0.34 5.49
N PHE A 5 6.16 0.72 5.77
CA PHE A 5 5.61 0.65 7.10
C PHE A 5 5.38 -0.82 7.50
N GLY A 6 6.10 -1.30 8.52
CA GLY A 6 5.89 -2.63 9.09
C GLY A 6 6.47 -3.79 8.26
N ASN A 7 5.95 -4.99 8.50
CA ASN A 7 6.33 -6.25 7.84
C ASN A 7 5.70 -6.43 6.45
N HIS A 8 5.64 -5.38 5.64
CA HIS A 8 5.03 -5.44 4.32
C HIS A 8 5.93 -6.21 3.35
N THR A 9 5.42 -7.31 2.80
CA THR A 9 6.08 -8.08 1.74
C THR A 9 5.78 -7.45 0.37
N ARG A 10 6.81 -7.27 -0.47
CA ARG A 10 6.68 -6.69 -1.81
C ARG A 10 6.39 -7.77 -2.85
N GLY A 11 5.63 -7.42 -3.89
CA GLY A 11 5.18 -8.34 -4.93
C GLY A 11 6.28 -9.05 -5.71
N GLY A 12 7.48 -8.45 -5.88
CA GLY A 12 8.56 -8.99 -6.70
C GLY A 12 9.19 -10.29 -6.19
N LEU A 13 9.14 -10.56 -4.88
CA LEU A 13 9.63 -11.80 -4.25
C LEU A 13 8.72 -12.19 -3.08
N LYS A 14 7.51 -12.52 -3.40
CA LYS A 14 6.52 -12.94 -2.42
C LYS A 14 6.33 -14.44 -2.47
N THR A 15 6.43 -15.10 -1.33
CA THR A 15 6.23 -16.55 -1.19
C THR A 15 5.11 -16.80 -0.20
N TYR A 16 4.33 -17.85 -0.43
CA TYR A 16 3.20 -18.22 0.40
C TYR A 16 3.35 -19.66 0.86
N ARG A 17 2.86 -19.97 2.04
CA ARG A 17 2.55 -21.36 2.39
C ARG A 17 1.37 -21.81 1.53
N LYS A 18 1.39 -23.07 1.05
CA LYS A 18 0.35 -23.63 0.19
C LYS A 18 -1.06 -23.44 0.79
N ASN A 19 -1.23 -23.74 2.07
CA ASN A 19 -2.53 -23.59 2.73
C ASN A 19 -3.00 -22.12 2.77
N CYS A 20 -2.10 -21.18 3.08
CA CYS A 20 -2.40 -19.75 3.01
C CYS A 20 -2.85 -19.33 1.61
N PHE A 21 -2.10 -19.74 0.58
CA PHE A 21 -2.41 -19.43 -0.81
C PHE A 21 -3.77 -19.95 -1.25
N SER A 22 -4.11 -21.18 -0.86
CA SER A 22 -5.43 -21.76 -1.14
C SER A 22 -6.56 -21.05 -0.40
N GLU A 23 -6.33 -20.67 0.88
CA GLU A 23 -7.33 -20.03 1.73
C GLU A 23 -7.65 -18.60 1.29
N ILE A 24 -6.65 -17.85 0.80
CA ILE A 24 -6.86 -16.49 0.26
C ILE A 24 -7.44 -16.48 -1.17
N GLY A 25 -7.62 -17.66 -1.79
CA GLY A 25 -8.12 -17.78 -3.16
C GLY A 25 -7.08 -17.50 -4.25
N GLY A 26 -5.79 -17.56 -3.92
CA GLY A 26 -4.70 -17.29 -4.87
C GLY A 26 -4.40 -15.81 -5.04
N VAL A 27 -3.77 -15.45 -6.16
CA VAL A 27 -3.49 -14.05 -6.52
C VAL A 27 -4.68 -13.49 -7.29
N LEU A 28 -5.26 -12.42 -6.77
CA LEU A 28 -6.36 -11.73 -7.42
C LEU A 28 -5.85 -10.86 -8.58
N GLU A 29 -6.55 -10.89 -9.72
CA GLU A 29 -6.25 -10.05 -10.89
C GLU A 29 -6.77 -8.62 -10.69
N VAL A 30 -6.20 -7.92 -9.71
CA VAL A 30 -6.54 -6.52 -9.40
C VAL A 30 -5.28 -5.68 -9.27
N ASP A 31 -5.40 -4.40 -9.57
CA ASP A 31 -4.31 -3.46 -9.35
C ASP A 31 -3.90 -3.48 -7.86
N GLY A 32 -2.60 -3.66 -7.61
CA GLY A 32 -2.06 -3.75 -6.25
C GLY A 32 -2.39 -5.05 -5.52
N TRP A 33 -2.55 -6.14 -6.29
CA TRP A 33 -2.80 -7.49 -5.79
C TRP A 33 -1.91 -7.87 -4.58
N ASP A 34 -0.67 -7.41 -4.56
CA ASP A 34 0.31 -7.67 -3.48
C ASP A 34 -0.05 -7.02 -2.13
N GLY A 35 -0.89 -5.99 -2.16
CA GLY A 35 -1.48 -5.39 -0.97
C GLY A 35 -2.80 -6.06 -0.57
N VAL A 36 -3.60 -6.45 -1.57
CA VAL A 36 -4.91 -7.10 -1.37
C VAL A 36 -4.74 -8.46 -0.71
N ASP A 37 -3.87 -9.31 -1.26
CA ASP A 37 -3.61 -10.65 -0.74
C ASP A 37 -3.03 -10.63 0.68
N ARG A 38 -2.17 -9.62 1.00
CA ARG A 38 -1.67 -9.42 2.36
C ARG A 38 -2.80 -9.17 3.34
N ILE A 39 -3.70 -8.25 3.02
CA ILE A 39 -4.82 -7.90 3.89
C ILE A 39 -5.73 -9.09 4.14
N ILE A 40 -6.05 -9.86 3.09
CA ILE A 40 -6.88 -11.06 3.20
C ILE A 40 -6.17 -12.12 4.07
N ALA A 41 -4.88 -12.35 3.84
CA ALA A 41 -4.10 -13.31 4.62
C ALA A 41 -4.04 -12.90 6.10
N GLU A 42 -3.73 -11.64 6.41
CA GLU A 42 -3.63 -11.16 7.79
C GLU A 42 -4.99 -11.16 8.50
N LYS A 43 -6.08 -10.83 7.80
CA LYS A 43 -7.45 -10.97 8.33
C LYS A 43 -7.76 -12.42 8.71
N ASN A 44 -7.29 -13.39 7.92
CA ASN A 44 -7.47 -14.82 8.20
C ASN A 44 -6.46 -15.37 9.24
N GLY A 45 -5.70 -14.50 9.92
CA GLY A 45 -4.78 -14.89 10.98
C GLY A 45 -3.37 -15.29 10.51
N TRP A 46 -3.08 -15.24 9.22
CA TRP A 46 -1.74 -15.46 8.69
C TRP A 46 -0.82 -14.28 9.01
N LYS A 47 0.46 -14.57 9.21
CA LYS A 47 1.47 -13.54 9.51
C LYS A 47 2.39 -13.33 8.33
N SER A 48 2.49 -12.09 7.86
CA SER A 48 3.49 -11.68 6.89
C SER A 48 4.84 -11.45 7.57
N ARG A 49 5.92 -11.92 6.96
CA ARG A 49 7.28 -11.72 7.46
C ARG A 49 8.19 -11.23 6.34
N ASN A 50 8.92 -10.17 6.62
CA ASN A 50 9.95 -9.67 5.71
C ASN A 50 11.33 -10.24 6.09
N PHE A 51 12.16 -10.54 5.08
CA PHE A 51 13.52 -11.04 5.24
C PHE A 51 14.53 -10.01 4.69
N PRO A 52 14.93 -8.99 5.47
CA PRO A 52 15.73 -7.87 4.99
C PRO A 52 17.16 -8.27 4.57
N LYS A 53 17.62 -9.45 4.96
CA LYS A 53 18.93 -10.02 4.53
C LYS A 53 18.91 -10.50 3.08
N ILE A 54 17.75 -10.85 2.54
CA ILE A 54 17.60 -11.28 1.15
C ILE A 54 17.41 -10.03 0.31
N ARG A 55 18.44 -9.70 -0.46
CA ARG A 55 18.43 -8.54 -1.36
C ARG A 55 18.28 -8.99 -2.79
N VAL A 56 17.39 -8.34 -3.52
CA VAL A 56 17.21 -8.53 -4.96
C VAL A 56 17.43 -7.20 -5.65
N GLU A 57 18.25 -7.21 -6.67
CA GLU A 57 18.49 -6.05 -7.50
C GLU A 57 17.28 -5.81 -8.41
N HIS A 58 16.57 -4.71 -8.17
CA HIS A 58 15.47 -4.30 -9.01
C HIS A 58 15.98 -3.34 -10.10
N ARG A 59 16.15 -3.83 -11.32
CA ARG A 59 16.73 -3.05 -12.44
C ARG A 59 15.85 -1.90 -12.93
N ARG A 60 14.55 -1.89 -12.57
CA ARG A 60 13.62 -0.83 -12.93
C ARG A 60 13.04 -0.19 -11.66
N LYS A 61 12.81 1.12 -11.69
CA LYS A 61 12.09 1.80 -10.60
C LYS A 61 10.65 1.30 -10.56
N THR A 62 10.23 0.79 -9.42
CA THR A 62 8.86 0.31 -9.20
C THR A 62 7.85 1.44 -9.45
N GLY A 63 6.76 1.16 -10.17
CA GLY A 63 5.70 2.14 -10.44
C GLY A 63 6.08 3.26 -11.42
N SER A 64 7.18 3.14 -12.16
CA SER A 64 7.63 4.17 -13.10
C SER A 64 7.58 3.74 -14.57
N TYR A 65 6.89 2.64 -14.88
CA TYR A 65 6.79 2.15 -16.28
C TYR A 65 6.25 3.23 -17.22
N ASP A 66 5.19 3.92 -16.79
CA ASP A 66 4.55 5.02 -17.53
C ASP A 66 4.89 6.42 -16.96
N GLY A 67 5.96 6.51 -16.20
CA GLY A 67 6.38 7.75 -15.54
C GLY A 67 5.94 7.88 -14.08
N VAL A 68 6.72 8.66 -13.31
CA VAL A 68 6.53 8.82 -11.85
C VAL A 68 5.17 9.44 -11.50
N LEU A 69 4.68 10.38 -12.32
CA LEU A 69 3.42 11.08 -12.05
C LEU A 69 2.23 10.16 -12.24
N LYS A 70 2.24 9.32 -13.30
CA LYS A 70 1.22 8.31 -13.50
C LYS A 70 1.22 7.30 -12.35
N GLY A 71 2.38 6.83 -11.91
CA GLY A 71 2.49 5.95 -10.76
C GLY A 71 1.92 6.56 -9.46
N CYS A 72 2.08 7.88 -9.25
CA CYS A 72 1.43 8.58 -8.14
C CYS A 72 -0.09 8.63 -8.28
N TYR A 73 -0.59 8.93 -9.48
CA TYR A 73 -2.01 8.95 -9.79
C TYR A 73 -2.65 7.56 -9.57
N ASP A 74 -2.03 6.52 -10.12
CA ASP A 74 -2.48 5.14 -9.98
C ASP A 74 -2.47 4.69 -8.49
N SER A 75 -1.47 5.11 -7.72
CA SER A 75 -1.41 4.87 -6.27
C SER A 75 -2.58 5.52 -5.51
N GLY A 76 -3.03 6.70 -5.95
CA GLY A 76 -4.23 7.35 -5.43
C GLY A 76 -5.49 6.57 -5.75
N SER A 77 -5.69 6.23 -7.02
CA SER A 77 -6.81 5.42 -7.48
C SER A 77 -6.88 4.07 -6.75
N PHE A 78 -5.75 3.39 -6.64
CA PHE A 78 -5.62 2.14 -5.91
C PHE A 78 -5.99 2.29 -4.42
N SER A 79 -5.54 3.36 -3.76
CA SER A 79 -5.89 3.62 -2.35
C SER A 79 -7.40 3.74 -2.15
N TYR A 80 -8.12 4.31 -3.12
CA TYR A 80 -9.59 4.33 -3.11
C TYR A 80 -10.16 2.92 -3.28
N CYS A 81 -9.70 2.15 -4.27
CA CYS A 81 -10.18 0.77 -4.52
C CYS A 81 -9.95 -0.14 -3.31
N MET A 82 -8.84 0.01 -2.61
CA MET A 82 -8.55 -0.69 -1.35
C MET A 82 -9.42 -0.23 -0.17
N GLY A 83 -10.14 0.87 -0.31
CA GLY A 83 -10.97 1.42 0.77
C GLY A 83 -10.18 2.04 1.92
N TYR A 84 -9.02 2.63 1.66
CA TYR A 84 -8.18 3.28 2.66
C TYR A 84 -8.97 4.24 3.55
N TYR A 85 -8.56 4.32 4.82
CA TYR A 85 -9.07 5.33 5.75
C TYR A 85 -8.66 6.73 5.26
N PRO A 86 -9.63 7.65 4.97
CA PRO A 86 -9.32 8.91 4.32
C PRO A 86 -8.26 9.77 5.01
N PRO A 87 -8.25 9.92 6.36
CA PRO A 87 -7.19 10.66 7.04
C PRO A 87 -5.80 10.04 6.86
N PHE A 88 -5.70 8.70 6.83
CA PHE A 88 -4.45 8.00 6.56
C PHE A 88 -3.97 8.23 5.13
N PHE A 89 -4.88 8.18 4.17
CA PHE A 89 -4.58 8.50 2.77
C PHE A 89 -4.06 9.92 2.62
N LEU A 90 -4.71 10.90 3.28
CA LEU A 90 -4.28 12.31 3.23
C LEU A 90 -2.87 12.48 3.83
N ALA A 91 -2.60 11.91 4.99
CA ALA A 91 -1.27 11.93 5.62
C ALA A 91 -0.19 11.32 4.70
N ARG A 92 -0.52 10.20 4.03
CA ARG A 92 0.36 9.56 3.06
C ARG A 92 0.60 10.44 1.84
N SER A 93 -0.40 11.15 1.34
CA SER A 93 -0.28 12.06 0.22
C SER A 93 0.59 13.27 0.57
N ILE A 94 0.44 13.84 1.76
CA ILE A 94 1.29 14.92 2.28
C ILE A 94 2.74 14.42 2.41
N HIS A 95 2.95 13.24 2.99
CA HIS A 95 4.29 12.65 3.07
C HIS A 95 4.91 12.44 1.68
N ARG A 96 4.11 12.07 0.68
CA ARG A 96 4.57 11.95 -0.72
C ARG A 96 5.02 13.29 -1.31
N MET A 97 4.43 14.42 -0.88
CA MET A 97 4.84 15.77 -1.32
C MET A 97 6.27 16.13 -0.90
N LEU A 98 6.79 15.51 0.16
CA LEU A 98 8.16 15.71 0.63
C LEU A 98 9.22 14.95 -0.19
N ARG A 99 8.81 14.16 -1.18
CA ARG A 99 9.70 13.37 -2.06
C ARG A 99 9.63 13.85 -3.50
N LYS A 100 10.73 13.70 -4.24
CA LYS A 100 10.79 14.03 -5.66
C LYS A 100 9.77 13.23 -6.50
N PRO A 101 9.03 13.87 -7.42
CA PRO A 101 8.90 15.31 -7.61
C PRO A 101 8.11 15.94 -6.47
N TYR A 102 8.74 16.92 -5.80
CA TYR A 102 8.16 17.59 -4.63
C TYR A 102 6.79 18.17 -4.95
N PHE A 103 5.86 18.12 -4.00
CA PHE A 103 4.46 18.57 -4.09
C PHE A 103 3.65 17.87 -5.18
N ILE A 104 4.14 17.84 -6.43
CA ILE A 104 3.43 17.34 -7.61
C ILE A 104 3.01 15.86 -7.41
N GLY A 105 3.90 15.01 -6.87
CA GLY A 105 3.58 13.61 -6.65
C GLY A 105 2.41 13.37 -5.69
N GLY A 106 2.32 14.16 -4.63
CA GLY A 106 1.19 14.11 -3.70
C GLY A 106 -0.11 14.63 -4.29
N ILE A 107 -0.02 15.71 -5.09
CA ILE A 107 -1.18 16.26 -5.83
C ILE A 107 -1.74 15.22 -6.79
N PHE A 108 -0.90 14.59 -7.61
CA PHE A 108 -1.32 13.54 -8.54
C PHE A 108 -1.94 12.34 -7.81
N MET A 109 -1.44 12.01 -6.64
CA MET A 109 -2.02 10.95 -5.80
C MET A 109 -3.44 11.32 -5.33
N ILE A 110 -3.67 12.59 -4.93
CA ILE A 110 -5.00 13.08 -4.55
C ILE A 110 -5.93 13.10 -5.77
N LEU A 111 -5.47 13.58 -6.92
CA LEU A 111 -6.24 13.58 -8.16
C LEU A 111 -6.68 12.16 -8.57
N GLY A 112 -5.79 11.18 -8.49
CA GLY A 112 -6.12 9.77 -8.78
C GLY A 112 -7.19 9.21 -7.82
N TYR A 113 -7.13 9.58 -6.55
CA TYR A 113 -8.13 9.18 -5.57
C TYR A 113 -9.51 9.80 -5.86
N ILE A 114 -9.55 11.11 -6.16
CA ILE A 114 -10.78 11.82 -6.54
C ILE A 114 -11.37 11.25 -7.82
N ALA A 115 -10.54 11.03 -8.84
CA ALA A 115 -10.98 10.42 -10.10
C ALA A 115 -11.58 9.03 -9.89
N ALA A 116 -11.04 8.22 -8.99
CA ALA A 116 -11.59 6.92 -8.66
C ALA A 116 -12.95 7.03 -7.92
N ILE A 117 -13.15 8.06 -7.10
CA ILE A 117 -14.45 8.35 -6.47
C ILE A 117 -15.48 8.73 -7.55
N THR A 118 -15.16 9.71 -8.39
CA THR A 118 -16.08 10.22 -9.41
C THR A 118 -16.46 9.17 -10.44
N SER A 119 -15.50 8.32 -10.82
CA SER A 119 -15.72 7.19 -11.72
C SER A 119 -16.38 5.98 -11.03
N ARG A 120 -16.69 6.07 -9.74
CA ARG A 120 -17.29 4.99 -8.95
C ARG A 120 -16.58 3.65 -9.11
N LYS A 121 -15.24 3.66 -9.15
CA LYS A 121 -14.47 2.42 -9.30
C LYS A 121 -14.86 1.40 -8.22
N PRO A 122 -14.96 0.11 -8.56
CA PRO A 122 -15.29 -0.93 -7.59
C PRO A 122 -14.21 -1.05 -6.51
N LYS A 123 -14.60 -1.51 -5.33
CA LYS A 123 -13.66 -1.84 -4.26
C LYS A 123 -13.02 -3.19 -4.54
N SER A 124 -11.71 -3.28 -4.31
CA SER A 124 -10.94 -4.53 -4.49
C SER A 124 -11.04 -5.46 -3.27
N LEU A 125 -11.56 -4.98 -2.16
CA LEU A 125 -11.72 -5.71 -0.92
C LEU A 125 -13.18 -5.73 -0.46
N ASP A 126 -13.57 -6.80 0.22
CA ASP A 126 -14.85 -6.91 0.91
C ASP A 126 -14.93 -5.95 2.12
N LYS A 127 -16.13 -5.73 2.63
CA LYS A 127 -16.38 -4.78 3.72
C LYS A 127 -15.60 -5.12 4.99
N GLU A 128 -15.43 -6.39 5.30
CA GLU A 128 -14.69 -6.84 6.49
C GLU A 128 -13.19 -6.58 6.36
N SER A 129 -12.61 -6.90 5.21
CA SER A 129 -11.19 -6.63 4.92
C SER A 129 -10.89 -5.13 4.89
N ILE A 130 -11.82 -4.30 4.39
CA ILE A 130 -11.72 -2.84 4.47
C ILE A 130 -11.76 -2.38 5.94
N SER A 131 -12.63 -2.94 6.77
CA SER A 131 -12.71 -2.60 8.19
C SER A 131 -11.41 -2.96 8.93
N PHE A 132 -10.87 -4.14 8.66
CA PHE A 132 -9.58 -4.60 9.18
C PHE A 132 -8.45 -3.64 8.79
N LEU A 133 -8.31 -3.34 7.49
CA LEU A 133 -7.33 -2.39 6.98
C LEU A 133 -7.44 -1.01 7.64
N ARG A 134 -8.65 -0.48 7.78
CA ARG A 134 -8.88 0.83 8.42
C ARG A 134 -8.51 0.83 9.90
N THR A 135 -8.71 -0.27 10.59
CA THR A 135 -8.31 -0.42 12.00
C THR A 135 -6.78 -0.40 12.13
N GLU A 136 -6.07 -1.10 11.25
CA GLU A 136 -4.61 -1.04 11.16
C GLU A 136 -4.12 0.40 10.90
N GLN A 137 -4.71 1.07 9.91
CA GLN A 137 -4.35 2.44 9.53
C GLN A 137 -4.62 3.47 10.64
N ARG A 138 -5.73 3.33 11.39
CA ARG A 138 -6.02 4.16 12.57
C ARG A 138 -4.99 3.94 13.68
N SER A 139 -4.56 2.70 13.89
CA SER A 139 -3.51 2.38 14.85
C SER A 139 -2.18 3.03 14.46
N ILE A 140 -1.82 2.98 13.18
CA ILE A 140 -0.61 3.63 12.65
C ILE A 140 -0.68 5.14 12.88
N LEU A 141 -1.79 5.81 12.57
CA LEU A 141 -1.94 7.25 12.78
C LEU A 141 -1.82 7.64 14.25
N ARG A 142 -2.43 6.88 15.17
CA ARG A 142 -2.30 7.13 16.61
C ARG A 142 -0.87 7.00 17.11
N ASN A 143 -0.09 6.11 16.52
CA ASN A 143 1.29 5.85 16.90
C ASN A 143 2.30 6.57 15.99
N TRP A 144 1.85 7.46 15.11
CA TRP A 144 2.69 8.18 14.14
C TRP A 144 3.92 8.84 14.78
N GLN A 145 3.75 9.46 15.94
CA GLN A 145 4.87 10.07 16.67
C GLN A 145 5.98 9.06 17.01
N LYS A 146 5.61 7.84 17.38
CA LYS A 146 6.58 6.77 17.67
C LYS A 146 7.31 6.28 16.41
N PHE A 147 6.71 6.39 15.23
CA PHE A 147 7.32 5.98 13.97
C PHE A 147 8.19 7.08 13.34
N ALA A 148 7.80 8.35 13.44
CA ALA A 148 8.56 9.48 12.93
C ALA A 148 9.91 9.66 13.66
N PHE A 149 9.97 9.43 14.97
CA PHE A 149 11.19 9.54 15.77
C PHE A 149 12.19 8.38 15.55
N LYS A 150 11.70 7.19 15.15
CA LYS A 150 12.56 6.02 14.91
C LYS A 150 13.35 6.07 13.59
N THR A 151 13.09 7.05 12.76
CA THR A 151 13.75 7.23 11.45
C THR A 151 14.99 8.14 11.52
N ASN A 152 15.19 8.86 12.64
CA ASN A 152 16.34 9.77 12.83
C ASN A 152 17.55 9.12 13.53
N GLU A 153 17.49 7.85 13.87
CA GLU A 153 18.58 7.11 14.54
C GLU A 153 19.29 6.09 13.62
N LYS A 154 19.41 6.40 12.31
CA LYS A 154 20.28 5.61 11.43
C LYS A 154 20.98 6.47 10.40
#